data_feb2ba8c40074ee35fb0d20f17c0f1e5
#
_entry.id   feb2ba8c40074ee35fb0d20f17c0f1e5
#
_cell.length_a   1.000
_cell.length_b   1.000
_cell.length_c   1.000
_cell.angle_alpha   90.00
_cell.angle_beta   90.00
_cell.angle_gamma   90.00
#
_symmetry.space_group_name_H-M   'P 1'
#
loop_
_entity.id
_entity.type
_entity.pdbx_description
1 polymer ?
#
loop_
_entity_poly.entity_id
_entity_poly.type
_entity_poly.pdbx_seq_one_letter_code
_entity_poly.pdbx_strand_id
1 'polypeptide(L)'
;MGGIPTNYYGEVISKTENNKDVIVPGLMAVGEAACVSVHGANRLGSNSLIDLVVFGRAAAMRAAKIVKPNSKHENIPESETQKSIDRFNKLRNANGKTPTSVLRDKMQRTMQKHCAVFRDAKILKEGMNEIKKPLQGMEDISVSDKSLIFNTDLIETLEFDNLIRQSLVTMASAENRKESRGAHSREDFKDRDDENWMKHTLAWQEGEKVKIDYRNVHNFTLSNEVQYFPPKARVY
;
A
#
# COMPACT_ATOMS: atom_id res chain seq x y z
N MET A 1 3.64 4.29 9.15
CA MET A 1 2.43 3.74 8.53
C MET A 1 2.63 3.74 7.03
N GLY A 2 2.17 2.71 6.34
CA GLY A 2 2.24 2.60 4.89
C GLY A 2 0.95 3.06 4.21
N GLY A 3 0.92 3.01 2.89
CA GLY A 3 -0.22 3.34 2.05
C GLY A 3 0.20 4.07 0.78
N ILE A 4 -0.77 4.58 0.04
CA ILE A 4 -0.55 5.39 -1.15
C ILE A 4 0.05 6.74 -0.73
N PRO A 5 1.26 7.11 -1.17
CA PRO A 5 1.88 8.37 -0.75
C PRO A 5 1.10 9.57 -1.27
N THR A 6 0.82 10.51 -0.37
CA THR A 6 0.09 11.74 -0.69
C THR A 6 0.79 12.98 -0.12
N ASN A 7 0.47 14.14 -0.69
CA ASN A 7 0.72 15.40 -0.04
C ASN A 7 -0.41 15.73 0.97
N TYR A 8 -0.29 16.83 1.70
CA TYR A 8 -1.28 17.24 2.71
C TYR A 8 -2.63 17.72 2.13
N TYR A 9 -2.74 17.83 0.80
CA TYR A 9 -4.02 18.03 0.10
C TYR A 9 -4.69 16.72 -0.32
N GLY A 10 -4.12 15.56 0.01
CA GLY A 10 -4.62 14.26 -0.42
C GLY A 10 -4.32 13.90 -1.88
N GLU A 11 -3.55 14.74 -2.61
CA GLU A 11 -3.14 14.42 -3.98
C GLU A 11 -2.07 13.32 -3.93
N VAL A 12 -2.26 12.27 -4.72
CA VAL A 12 -1.29 11.18 -4.81
C VAL A 12 0.00 11.69 -5.43
N ILE A 13 1.11 11.33 -4.82
CA ILE A 13 2.44 11.69 -5.29
C ILE A 13 3.24 10.46 -5.69
N SER A 14 4.03 10.62 -6.72
CA SER A 14 5.08 9.70 -7.12
C SER A 14 6.41 10.44 -7.08
N LYS A 15 7.50 9.80 -7.48
CA LYS A 15 8.79 10.48 -7.56
C LYS A 15 9.34 10.43 -8.99
N THR A 16 10.06 11.48 -9.34
CA THR A 16 10.86 11.52 -10.57
C THR A 16 12.19 10.81 -10.37
N GLU A 17 12.92 10.56 -11.47
CA GLU A 17 14.29 10.04 -11.44
C GLU A 17 15.24 10.91 -10.59
N ASN A 18 14.96 12.20 -10.50
CA ASN A 18 15.73 13.17 -9.70
C ASN A 18 15.27 13.26 -8.23
N ASN A 19 14.53 12.28 -7.71
CA ASN A 19 14.02 12.23 -6.34
C ASN A 19 13.05 13.37 -5.95
N LYS A 20 12.44 14.06 -6.90
CA LYS A 20 11.45 15.09 -6.64
C LYS A 20 10.04 14.50 -6.65
N ASP A 21 9.23 14.92 -5.70
CA ASP A 21 7.81 14.58 -5.67
C ASP A 21 7.10 15.15 -6.89
N VAL A 22 6.26 14.35 -7.53
CA VAL A 22 5.41 14.73 -8.64
C VAL A 22 3.97 14.27 -8.34
N ILE A 23 3.01 15.18 -8.54
CA ILE A 23 1.60 14.87 -8.36
C ILE A 23 1.14 13.97 -9.52
N VAL A 24 0.38 12.92 -9.18
CA VAL A 24 -0.36 12.11 -10.15
C VAL A 24 -1.69 12.81 -10.41
N PRO A 25 -1.89 13.42 -11.59
CA PRO A 25 -3.08 14.24 -11.85
C PRO A 25 -4.37 13.44 -11.73
N GLY A 26 -5.38 14.01 -11.08
CA GLY A 26 -6.71 13.41 -10.98
C GLY A 26 -6.84 12.26 -9.98
N LEU A 27 -5.76 11.88 -9.27
CA LEU A 27 -5.79 10.80 -8.27
C LEU A 27 -5.57 11.37 -6.87
N MET A 28 -6.47 11.04 -5.96
CA MET A 28 -6.41 11.42 -4.55
C MET A 28 -6.58 10.20 -3.66
N ALA A 29 -5.95 10.22 -2.47
CA ALA A 29 -6.13 9.21 -1.44
C ALA A 29 -6.11 9.86 -0.06
N VAL A 30 -6.99 9.40 0.84
CA VAL A 30 -7.11 9.89 2.21
C VAL A 30 -7.41 8.73 3.17
N GLY A 31 -7.18 8.92 4.44
CA GLY A 31 -7.46 7.93 5.47
C GLY A 31 -6.53 6.71 5.41
N GLU A 32 -7.03 5.56 5.78
CA GLU A 32 -6.21 4.34 5.92
C GLU A 32 -5.56 3.85 4.62
N ALA A 33 -6.13 4.20 3.45
CA ALA A 33 -5.52 3.89 2.16
C ALA A 33 -4.30 4.76 1.85
N ALA A 34 -4.18 5.94 2.50
CA ALA A 34 -3.16 6.94 2.22
C ALA A 34 -1.98 6.89 3.19
N CYS A 35 -0.85 7.40 2.74
CA CYS A 35 0.29 7.73 3.57
C CYS A 35 0.66 9.21 3.40
N VAL A 36 0.02 10.06 4.19
CA VAL A 36 0.30 11.51 4.23
C VAL A 36 1.55 11.84 5.06
N SER A 37 2.18 10.83 5.67
CA SER A 37 3.46 10.91 6.40
C SER A 37 3.39 11.62 7.77
N VAL A 38 2.20 11.77 8.37
CA VAL A 38 2.05 12.42 9.68
C VAL A 38 2.13 11.46 10.87
N HIS A 39 2.07 10.16 10.63
CA HIS A 39 2.06 9.14 11.70
C HIS A 39 3.42 8.52 11.97
N GLY A 40 4.44 8.82 11.18
CA GLY A 40 5.72 8.14 11.25
C GLY A 40 5.59 6.64 10.99
N ALA A 41 6.41 5.84 11.66
CA ALA A 41 6.43 4.38 11.49
C ALA A 41 5.41 3.63 12.37
N ASN A 42 4.70 4.33 13.25
CA ASN A 42 3.62 3.76 14.06
C ASN A 42 2.63 4.86 14.47
N ARG A 43 1.37 4.65 14.16
CA ARG A 43 0.30 5.59 14.49
C ARG A 43 -0.02 5.57 15.98
N LEU A 44 -0.18 6.74 16.59
CA LEU A 44 -0.73 6.86 17.94
C LEU A 44 -2.22 6.48 17.97
N GLY A 45 -2.67 5.95 19.09
CA GLY A 45 -4.07 5.60 19.30
C GLY A 45 -5.01 6.76 18.97
N SER A 46 -6.16 6.48 18.36
CA SER A 46 -7.20 7.43 17.92
C SER A 46 -6.83 8.41 16.81
N ASN A 47 -5.55 8.59 16.46
CA ASN A 47 -5.14 9.56 15.44
C ASN A 47 -5.64 9.22 14.02
N SER A 48 -6.06 7.99 13.74
CA SER A 48 -6.74 7.66 12.48
C SER A 48 -7.99 8.50 12.24
N LEU A 49 -8.82 8.67 13.27
CA LEU A 49 -10.07 9.41 13.14
C LEU A 49 -9.83 10.88 12.81
N ILE A 50 -8.80 11.48 13.42
CA ILE A 50 -8.39 12.86 13.13
C ILE A 50 -7.86 12.96 11.69
N ASP A 51 -7.03 12.02 11.28
CA ASP A 51 -6.50 11.93 9.91
C ASP A 51 -7.64 11.91 8.87
N LEU A 52 -8.62 11.00 9.04
CA LEU A 52 -9.78 10.89 8.15
C LEU A 52 -10.51 12.21 7.97
N VAL A 53 -10.77 12.93 9.07
CA VAL A 53 -11.51 14.21 9.05
C VAL A 53 -10.66 15.31 8.41
N VAL A 54 -9.42 15.48 8.85
CA VAL A 54 -8.54 16.58 8.42
C VAL A 54 -8.19 16.47 6.94
N PHE A 55 -7.69 15.32 6.54
CA PHE A 55 -7.23 15.13 5.15
C PHE A 55 -8.38 14.84 4.19
N GLY A 56 -9.50 14.25 4.65
CA GLY A 56 -10.73 14.18 3.87
C GLY A 56 -11.27 15.56 3.52
N ARG A 57 -11.31 16.48 4.50
CA ARG A 57 -11.69 17.88 4.26
C ARG A 57 -10.68 18.60 3.34
N ALA A 58 -9.38 18.41 3.57
CA ALA A 58 -8.35 19.04 2.73
C ALA A 58 -8.45 18.59 1.27
N ALA A 59 -8.65 17.30 1.03
CA ALA A 59 -8.85 16.74 -0.31
C ALA A 59 -10.11 17.28 -0.99
N ALA A 60 -11.24 17.35 -0.27
CA ALA A 60 -12.48 17.92 -0.80
C ALA A 60 -12.31 19.39 -1.18
N MET A 61 -11.67 20.20 -0.33
CA MET A 61 -11.39 21.62 -0.62
C MET A 61 -10.42 21.77 -1.80
N ARG A 62 -9.44 20.87 -1.94
CA ARG A 62 -8.52 20.86 -3.07
C ARG A 62 -9.27 20.48 -4.36
N ALA A 63 -10.06 19.43 -4.35
CA ALA A 63 -10.89 19.02 -5.48
C ALA A 63 -11.79 20.16 -5.97
N ALA A 64 -12.46 20.86 -5.04
CA ALA A 64 -13.30 22.01 -5.37
C ALA A 64 -12.54 23.16 -6.07
N LYS A 65 -11.22 23.29 -5.81
CA LYS A 65 -10.38 24.31 -6.47
C LYS A 65 -9.93 23.89 -7.88
N ILE A 66 -9.69 22.61 -8.10
CA ILE A 66 -9.13 22.12 -9.37
C ILE A 66 -10.18 21.61 -10.35
N VAL A 67 -11.30 21.11 -9.84
CA VAL A 67 -12.40 20.64 -10.68
C VAL A 67 -13.36 21.80 -10.98
N LYS A 68 -13.56 22.09 -12.25
CA LYS A 68 -14.52 23.11 -12.69
C LYS A 68 -15.80 22.44 -13.13
N PRO A 69 -16.98 22.86 -12.63
CA PRO A 69 -18.26 22.37 -13.13
C PRO A 69 -18.36 22.51 -14.66
N ASN A 70 -18.94 21.53 -15.32
CA ASN A 70 -19.12 21.50 -16.77
C ASN A 70 -17.83 21.51 -17.61
N SER A 71 -16.65 21.26 -17.02
CA SER A 71 -15.43 21.04 -17.83
C SER A 71 -15.59 19.74 -18.62
N LYS A 72 -15.11 19.79 -19.86
CA LYS A 72 -15.07 18.59 -20.70
C LYS A 72 -14.08 17.59 -20.10
N HIS A 73 -14.47 16.34 -20.00
CA HIS A 73 -13.57 15.25 -19.69
C HIS A 73 -12.78 14.87 -20.95
N GLU A 74 -11.53 14.50 -20.74
CA GLU A 74 -10.77 13.85 -21.83
C GLU A 74 -11.41 12.50 -22.15
N ASN A 75 -11.36 12.11 -23.42
CA ASN A 75 -11.85 10.80 -23.83
C ASN A 75 -10.95 9.71 -23.22
N ILE A 76 -11.54 8.80 -22.48
CA ILE A 76 -10.84 7.61 -21.99
C ILE A 76 -10.68 6.67 -23.19
N PRO A 77 -9.45 6.23 -23.52
CA PRO A 77 -9.27 5.23 -24.57
C PRO A 77 -10.09 3.97 -24.28
N GLU A 78 -10.82 3.47 -25.27
CA GLU A 78 -11.65 2.27 -25.13
C GLU A 78 -10.84 1.06 -24.63
N SER A 79 -9.57 0.98 -25.05
CA SER A 79 -8.63 -0.05 -24.59
C SER A 79 -8.44 -0.07 -23.07
N GLU A 80 -8.47 1.06 -22.39
CA GLU A 80 -8.30 1.12 -20.92
C GLU A 80 -9.57 0.64 -20.20
N THR A 81 -10.74 1.00 -20.72
CA THR A 81 -12.01 0.48 -20.21
C THR A 81 -12.08 -1.03 -20.42
N GLN A 82 -11.70 -1.50 -21.60
CA GLN A 82 -11.72 -2.93 -21.94
C GLN A 82 -10.79 -3.75 -21.05
N LYS A 83 -9.59 -3.27 -20.71
CA LYS A 83 -8.69 -3.95 -19.76
C LYS A 83 -9.36 -4.22 -18.40
N SER A 84 -10.10 -3.25 -17.89
CA SER A 84 -10.82 -3.40 -16.61
C SER A 84 -11.96 -4.41 -16.70
N ILE A 85 -12.71 -4.39 -17.79
CA ILE A 85 -13.78 -5.34 -18.07
C ILE A 85 -13.21 -6.75 -18.25
N ASP A 86 -12.11 -6.89 -18.98
CA ASP A 86 -11.46 -8.18 -19.22
C ASP A 86 -10.92 -8.79 -17.92
N ARG A 87 -10.29 -7.97 -17.06
CA ARG A 87 -9.86 -8.41 -15.73
C ARG A 87 -11.02 -8.93 -14.89
N PHE A 88 -12.12 -8.19 -14.83
CA PHE A 88 -13.33 -8.60 -14.13
C PHE A 88 -13.90 -9.90 -14.67
N ASN A 89 -14.08 -9.99 -15.99
CA ASN A 89 -14.63 -11.17 -16.65
C ASN A 89 -13.74 -12.40 -16.55
N LYS A 90 -12.41 -12.20 -16.59
CA LYS A 90 -11.43 -13.27 -16.37
C LYS A 90 -11.63 -13.91 -15.01
N LEU A 91 -11.75 -13.11 -13.95
CA LEU A 91 -11.95 -13.61 -12.59
C LEU A 91 -13.34 -14.23 -12.43
N ARG A 92 -14.41 -13.53 -12.88
CA ARG A 92 -15.77 -14.04 -12.81
C ARG A 92 -15.93 -15.41 -13.48
N ASN A 93 -15.32 -15.61 -14.64
CA ASN A 93 -15.45 -16.84 -15.42
C ASN A 93 -14.35 -17.86 -15.14
N ALA A 94 -13.52 -17.64 -14.12
CA ALA A 94 -12.43 -18.53 -13.77
C ALA A 94 -12.95 -19.94 -13.37
N ASN A 95 -12.46 -20.96 -14.05
CA ASN A 95 -12.86 -22.38 -13.89
C ASN A 95 -11.65 -23.27 -13.53
N GLY A 96 -10.69 -22.72 -12.81
CA GLY A 96 -9.55 -23.49 -12.32
C GLY A 96 -9.93 -24.51 -11.25
N LYS A 97 -8.94 -25.08 -10.61
CA LYS A 97 -9.11 -26.14 -9.60
C LYS A 97 -9.04 -25.60 -8.17
N THR A 98 -8.51 -24.41 -7.97
CA THR A 98 -8.18 -23.89 -6.63
C THR A 98 -9.18 -22.82 -6.21
N PRO A 99 -10.01 -23.08 -5.20
CA PRO A 99 -10.93 -22.08 -4.65
C PRO A 99 -10.17 -20.87 -4.07
N THR A 100 -10.77 -19.67 -4.15
CA THR A 100 -10.22 -18.42 -3.60
C THR A 100 -9.88 -18.55 -2.12
N SER A 101 -10.74 -19.22 -1.33
CA SER A 101 -10.56 -19.41 0.11
C SER A 101 -9.26 -20.17 0.44
N VAL A 102 -8.86 -21.13 -0.37
CA VAL A 102 -7.61 -21.90 -0.20
C VAL A 102 -6.38 -21.02 -0.40
N LEU A 103 -6.40 -20.20 -1.45
CA LEU A 103 -5.30 -19.28 -1.75
C LEU A 103 -5.22 -18.15 -0.68
N ARG A 104 -6.37 -17.66 -0.22
CA ARG A 104 -6.46 -16.64 0.81
C ARG A 104 -5.92 -17.16 2.15
N ASP A 105 -6.33 -18.35 2.58
CA ASP A 105 -5.79 -18.97 3.81
C ASP A 105 -4.27 -19.17 3.71
N LYS A 106 -3.78 -19.63 2.58
CA LYS A 106 -2.33 -19.79 2.35
C LYS A 106 -1.58 -18.46 2.43
N MET A 107 -2.10 -17.39 1.82
CA MET A 107 -1.53 -16.04 1.92
C MET A 107 -1.51 -15.57 3.38
N GLN A 108 -2.63 -15.70 4.11
CA GLN A 108 -2.75 -15.27 5.50
C GLN A 108 -1.76 -16.00 6.41
N ARG A 109 -1.66 -17.32 6.28
CA ARG A 109 -0.68 -18.13 7.04
C ARG A 109 0.75 -17.76 6.69
N THR A 110 1.04 -17.51 5.43
CA THR A 110 2.37 -17.07 5.00
C THR A 110 2.73 -15.71 5.62
N MET A 111 1.82 -14.75 5.58
CA MET A 111 2.04 -13.44 6.19
C MET A 111 2.19 -13.54 7.71
N GLN A 112 1.34 -14.32 8.37
CA GLN A 112 1.39 -14.53 9.82
C GLN A 112 2.71 -15.20 10.26
N LYS A 113 3.19 -16.16 9.49
CA LYS A 113 4.41 -16.90 9.83
C LYS A 113 5.69 -16.11 9.52
N HIS A 114 5.71 -15.37 8.41
CA HIS A 114 6.97 -14.83 7.87
C HIS A 114 7.05 -13.30 7.92
N CYS A 115 5.96 -12.58 8.12
CA CYS A 115 5.94 -11.12 8.13
C CYS A 115 5.09 -10.53 9.28
N ALA A 116 4.93 -11.27 10.38
CA ALA A 116 4.21 -10.83 11.57
C ALA A 116 5.06 -9.85 12.42
N VAL A 117 4.92 -9.90 13.73
CA VAL A 117 5.54 -8.95 14.66
C VAL A 117 7.06 -9.12 14.71
N PHE A 118 7.55 -10.34 14.86
CA PHE A 118 8.98 -10.65 14.96
C PHE A 118 9.54 -11.11 13.63
N ARG A 119 10.57 -10.44 13.15
CA ARG A 119 11.12 -10.61 11.80
C ARG A 119 12.63 -10.73 11.83
N ASP A 120 13.18 -11.59 11.01
CA ASP A 120 14.59 -11.66 10.71
C ASP A 120 14.81 -11.88 9.20
N ALA A 121 16.03 -11.75 8.72
CA ALA A 121 16.36 -11.89 7.31
C ALA A 121 16.01 -13.27 6.74
N LYS A 122 16.18 -14.35 7.54
CA LYS A 122 15.90 -15.73 7.09
C LYS A 122 14.40 -15.93 6.93
N ILE A 123 13.62 -15.58 7.94
CA ILE A 123 12.15 -15.73 7.94
C ILE A 123 11.53 -14.92 6.80
N LEU A 124 11.94 -13.66 6.63
CA LEU A 124 11.42 -12.78 5.57
C LEU A 124 11.79 -13.30 4.17
N LYS A 125 13.03 -13.79 3.98
CA LYS A 125 13.46 -14.35 2.70
C LYS A 125 12.72 -15.64 2.34
N GLU A 126 12.47 -16.50 3.32
CA GLU A 126 11.61 -17.67 3.15
C GLU A 126 10.19 -17.24 2.76
N GLY A 127 9.64 -16.24 3.46
CA GLY A 127 8.33 -15.66 3.18
C GLY A 127 8.20 -15.11 1.77
N MET A 128 9.22 -14.42 1.26
CA MET A 128 9.26 -13.93 -0.13
C MET A 128 9.12 -15.05 -1.18
N ASN A 129 9.60 -16.25 -0.88
CA ASN A 129 9.42 -17.38 -1.77
C ASN A 129 8.03 -18.03 -1.62
N GLU A 130 7.53 -18.09 -0.36
CA GLU A 130 6.23 -18.69 -0.07
C GLU A 130 5.04 -17.84 -0.56
N ILE A 131 5.14 -16.50 -0.48
CA ILE A 131 4.05 -15.60 -0.89
C ILE A 131 3.79 -15.60 -2.40
N LYS A 132 4.79 -15.97 -3.20
CA LYS A 132 4.63 -16.12 -4.64
C LYS A 132 3.71 -17.28 -5.02
N LYS A 133 3.65 -18.32 -4.21
CA LYS A 133 2.84 -19.52 -4.49
C LYS A 133 1.34 -19.21 -4.60
N PRO A 134 0.70 -18.54 -3.61
CA PRO A 134 -0.69 -18.11 -3.76
C PRO A 134 -0.89 -17.05 -4.86
N LEU A 135 0.11 -16.21 -5.17
CA LEU A 135 0.05 -15.30 -6.31
C LEU A 135 -0.01 -16.04 -7.64
N GLN A 136 0.87 -17.01 -7.84
CA GLN A 136 0.86 -17.90 -9.02
C GLN A 136 -0.43 -18.74 -9.09
N GLY A 137 -0.97 -19.14 -7.93
CA GLY A 137 -2.23 -19.86 -7.83
C GLY A 137 -3.44 -19.12 -8.41
N MET A 138 -3.34 -17.80 -8.59
CA MET A 138 -4.38 -17.00 -9.27
C MET A 138 -4.62 -17.44 -10.73
N GLU A 139 -3.67 -18.09 -11.38
CA GLU A 139 -3.83 -18.60 -12.74
C GLU A 139 -4.75 -19.82 -12.81
N ASP A 140 -4.86 -20.58 -11.72
CA ASP A 140 -5.72 -21.77 -11.60
C ASP A 140 -6.87 -21.55 -10.59
N ILE A 141 -7.30 -20.31 -10.40
CA ILE A 141 -8.37 -19.99 -9.46
C ILE A 141 -9.73 -20.45 -9.99
N SER A 142 -10.59 -20.87 -9.08
CA SER A 142 -11.99 -21.20 -9.39
C SER A 142 -12.95 -20.29 -8.65
N VAL A 143 -13.94 -19.79 -9.38
CA VAL A 143 -15.08 -19.04 -8.86
C VAL A 143 -16.32 -19.85 -9.19
N SER A 144 -17.10 -20.27 -8.21
CA SER A 144 -18.23 -21.17 -8.40
C SER A 144 -19.48 -20.42 -8.88
N ASP A 145 -19.76 -19.27 -8.27
CA ASP A 145 -20.90 -18.42 -8.66
C ASP A 145 -20.50 -17.44 -9.77
N LYS A 146 -21.15 -17.53 -10.92
CA LYS A 146 -20.92 -16.65 -12.08
C LYS A 146 -21.97 -15.53 -12.21
N SER A 147 -22.92 -15.46 -11.27
CA SER A 147 -23.98 -14.44 -11.29
C SER A 147 -23.39 -13.05 -11.00
N LEU A 148 -24.22 -12.01 -11.21
CA LEU A 148 -23.87 -10.62 -10.87
C LEU A 148 -24.69 -10.07 -9.69
N ILE A 149 -25.48 -10.94 -9.04
CA ILE A 149 -26.38 -10.54 -7.94
C ILE A 149 -25.91 -11.22 -6.67
N PHE A 150 -25.53 -10.42 -5.66
CA PHE A 150 -25.04 -10.89 -4.36
C PHE A 150 -23.94 -11.96 -4.41
N ASN A 151 -23.07 -11.88 -5.41
CA ASN A 151 -22.00 -12.85 -5.64
C ASN A 151 -20.80 -12.58 -4.71
N THR A 152 -20.86 -13.13 -3.51
CA THR A 152 -19.77 -13.01 -2.51
C THR A 152 -18.52 -13.76 -2.95
N ASP A 153 -18.63 -14.86 -3.70
CA ASP A 153 -17.48 -15.62 -4.20
C ASP A 153 -16.63 -14.77 -5.17
N LEU A 154 -17.27 -14.03 -6.08
CA LEU A 154 -16.59 -13.09 -6.96
C LEU A 154 -15.99 -11.90 -6.20
N ILE A 155 -16.70 -11.33 -5.22
CA ILE A 155 -16.18 -10.22 -4.40
C ILE A 155 -14.94 -10.66 -3.65
N GLU A 156 -14.98 -11.81 -2.96
CA GLU A 156 -13.83 -12.39 -2.25
C GLU A 156 -12.64 -12.63 -3.18
N THR A 157 -12.89 -13.02 -4.43
CA THR A 157 -11.85 -13.23 -5.44
C THR A 157 -11.21 -11.92 -5.90
N LEU A 158 -12.01 -10.88 -6.14
CA LEU A 158 -11.51 -9.54 -6.49
C LEU A 158 -10.71 -8.91 -5.34
N GLU A 159 -11.18 -9.08 -4.11
CA GLU A 159 -10.45 -8.66 -2.91
C GLU A 159 -9.14 -9.43 -2.74
N PHE A 160 -9.16 -10.73 -2.99
CA PHE A 160 -7.94 -11.56 -2.89
C PHE A 160 -6.87 -11.12 -3.90
N ASP A 161 -7.24 -10.80 -5.14
CA ASP A 161 -6.29 -10.26 -6.14
C ASP A 161 -5.61 -8.98 -5.62
N ASN A 162 -6.33 -8.12 -4.91
CA ASN A 162 -5.76 -6.93 -4.30
C ASN A 162 -4.89 -7.28 -3.07
N LEU A 163 -5.36 -8.15 -2.19
CA LEU A 163 -4.67 -8.53 -0.95
C LEU A 163 -3.34 -9.22 -1.22
N ILE A 164 -3.29 -10.14 -2.18
CA ILE A 164 -2.04 -10.87 -2.47
C ILE A 164 -0.95 -9.96 -3.02
N ARG A 165 -1.33 -8.93 -3.80
CA ARG A 165 -0.40 -7.92 -4.30
C ARG A 165 0.15 -7.06 -3.16
N GLN A 166 -0.71 -6.60 -2.25
CA GLN A 166 -0.30 -5.85 -1.06
C GLN A 166 0.59 -6.68 -0.13
N SER A 167 0.31 -7.97 0.00
CA SER A 167 1.11 -8.89 0.81
C SER A 167 2.53 -9.03 0.26
N LEU A 168 2.69 -9.17 -1.05
CA LEU A 168 4.00 -9.24 -1.71
C LEU A 168 4.80 -7.95 -1.50
N VAL A 169 4.17 -6.79 -1.73
CA VAL A 169 4.79 -5.47 -1.54
C VAL A 169 5.20 -5.25 -0.09
N THR A 170 4.33 -5.60 0.85
CA THR A 170 4.60 -5.46 2.30
C THR A 170 5.79 -6.32 2.72
N MET A 171 5.82 -7.58 2.30
CA MET A 171 6.90 -8.50 2.65
C MET A 171 8.23 -8.09 2.04
N ALA A 172 8.24 -7.67 0.76
CA ALA A 172 9.44 -7.17 0.09
C ALA A 172 9.98 -5.90 0.76
N SER A 173 9.09 -4.98 1.15
CA SER A 173 9.47 -3.76 1.86
C SER A 173 10.03 -4.05 3.26
N ALA A 174 9.45 -5.03 3.97
CA ALA A 174 9.92 -5.45 5.28
C ALA A 174 11.28 -6.18 5.22
N GLU A 175 11.51 -7.03 4.22
CA GLU A 175 12.80 -7.69 4.00
C GLU A 175 13.89 -6.69 3.69
N ASN A 176 13.60 -5.70 2.86
CA ASN A 176 14.55 -4.69 2.43
C ASN A 176 15.01 -3.78 3.58
N ARG A 177 14.14 -3.41 4.54
CA ARG A 177 14.44 -2.46 5.61
C ARG A 177 15.22 -3.12 6.76
N LYS A 178 16.48 -2.73 6.92
CA LYS A 178 17.43 -3.32 7.89
C LYS A 178 17.59 -2.43 9.14
N GLU A 179 16.48 -2.17 9.80
CA GLU A 179 16.38 -1.45 11.07
C GLU A 179 15.12 -1.88 11.80
N SER A 180 14.95 -1.49 13.06
CA SER A 180 13.68 -1.53 13.78
C SER A 180 13.16 -0.12 13.98
N ARG A 181 11.89 0.15 13.51
CA ARG A 181 11.28 1.48 13.61
C ARG A 181 9.76 1.36 13.73
N GLY A 182 9.21 1.83 14.82
CA GLY A 182 7.77 1.80 15.07
C GLY A 182 7.23 0.37 15.06
N ALA A 183 6.30 0.07 14.15
CA ALA A 183 5.71 -1.25 14.01
C ALA A 183 6.60 -2.27 13.27
N HIS A 184 7.66 -1.83 12.62
CA HIS A 184 8.62 -2.72 11.97
C HIS A 184 9.70 -3.13 12.98
N SER A 185 9.65 -4.37 13.45
CA SER A 185 10.60 -4.95 14.40
C SER A 185 11.44 -6.04 13.72
N ARG A 186 12.76 -5.88 13.75
CA ARG A 186 13.74 -6.81 13.22
C ARG A 186 14.60 -7.37 14.36
N GLU A 187 14.59 -8.67 14.57
CA GLU A 187 15.41 -9.29 15.62
C GLU A 187 16.92 -9.28 15.31
N ASP A 188 17.24 -9.23 14.03
CA ASP A 188 18.60 -9.12 13.49
C ASP A 188 19.11 -7.67 13.33
N PHE A 189 18.20 -6.66 13.43
CA PHE A 189 18.50 -5.22 13.40
C PHE A 189 17.62 -4.50 14.42
N LYS A 190 17.95 -4.65 15.70
CA LYS A 190 17.09 -4.19 16.81
C LYS A 190 16.98 -2.69 16.95
N ASP A 191 18.02 -1.97 16.53
CA ASP A 191 18.10 -0.53 16.70
C ASP A 191 17.50 0.22 15.53
N ARG A 192 17.03 1.45 15.80
CA ARG A 192 16.64 2.42 14.80
C ARG A 192 17.90 3.05 14.20
N ASP A 193 17.96 3.15 12.89
CA ASP A 193 19.08 3.74 12.16
C ASP A 193 18.61 5.01 11.41
N ASP A 194 18.78 6.16 12.06
CA ASP A 194 18.34 7.44 11.50
C ASP A 194 19.29 7.95 10.41
N GLU A 195 20.51 7.48 10.34
CA GLU A 195 21.48 7.87 9.32
C GLU A 195 21.15 7.24 7.95
N ASN A 196 20.88 5.94 7.93
CA ASN A 196 20.67 5.21 6.68
C ASN A 196 19.18 5.04 6.33
N TRP A 197 18.26 5.08 7.31
CA TRP A 197 16.88 4.69 7.16
C TRP A 197 15.83 5.78 7.48
N MET A 198 16.24 7.04 7.68
CA MET A 198 15.30 8.18 7.79
C MET A 198 14.70 8.51 6.42
N LYS A 199 14.04 7.53 5.83
CA LYS A 199 13.42 7.60 4.50
C LYS A 199 12.22 6.68 4.39
N HIS A 200 11.24 7.05 3.55
CA HIS A 200 10.15 6.17 3.16
C HIS A 200 10.67 5.09 2.21
N THR A 201 10.21 3.87 2.39
CA THR A 201 10.36 2.81 1.40
C THR A 201 9.21 2.89 0.40
N LEU A 202 9.53 3.05 -0.87
CA LEU A 202 8.58 3.03 -1.98
C LEU A 202 8.70 1.70 -2.72
N ALA A 203 7.57 1.13 -3.13
CA ALA A 203 7.55 -0.15 -3.81
C ALA A 203 6.62 -0.12 -5.02
N TRP A 204 7.08 -0.68 -6.13
CA TRP A 204 6.30 -0.90 -7.35
C TRP A 204 6.31 -2.39 -7.68
N GLN A 205 5.14 -2.93 -7.94
CA GLN A 205 5.00 -4.33 -8.32
C GLN A 205 4.88 -4.49 -9.83
N GLU A 206 5.70 -5.37 -10.40
CA GLU A 206 5.66 -5.80 -11.79
C GLU A 206 5.62 -7.33 -11.84
N GLY A 207 4.42 -7.90 -11.99
CA GLY A 207 4.21 -9.35 -11.87
C GLY A 207 4.60 -9.86 -10.48
N GLU A 208 5.56 -10.77 -10.40
CA GLU A 208 6.09 -11.30 -9.14
C GLU A 208 7.27 -10.49 -8.57
N LYS A 209 7.73 -9.48 -9.30
CA LYS A 209 8.87 -8.65 -8.88
C LYS A 209 8.38 -7.41 -8.18
N VAL A 210 9.14 -6.99 -7.17
CA VAL A 210 8.92 -5.72 -6.48
C VAL A 210 10.19 -4.89 -6.62
N LYS A 211 10.05 -3.73 -7.26
CA LYS A 211 11.10 -2.71 -7.31
C LYS A 211 10.99 -1.86 -6.07
N ILE A 212 12.08 -1.72 -5.33
CA ILE A 212 12.18 -0.86 -4.14
C ILE A 212 12.97 0.40 -4.49
N ASP A 213 12.49 1.51 -3.95
CA ASP A 213 13.19 2.80 -3.98
C ASP A 213 12.85 3.59 -2.71
N TYR A 214 13.39 4.80 -2.56
CA TYR A 214 13.25 5.57 -1.33
C TYR A 214 12.87 7.02 -1.62
N ARG A 215 12.19 7.62 -0.66
CA ARG A 215 11.85 9.04 -0.62
C ARG A 215 12.22 9.58 0.77
N ASN A 216 12.84 10.75 0.80
CA ASN A 216 13.24 11.36 2.07
C ASN A 216 12.02 11.71 2.93
N VAL A 217 12.18 11.58 4.24
CA VAL A 217 11.22 12.10 5.21
C VAL A 217 11.38 13.61 5.31
N HIS A 218 10.27 14.33 5.36
CA HIS A 218 10.27 15.75 5.71
C HIS A 218 10.36 15.88 7.22
N ASN A 219 11.50 16.30 7.73
CA ASN A 219 11.80 16.42 9.16
C ASN A 219 12.02 17.87 9.61
N PHE A 220 11.37 18.81 8.96
CA PHE A 220 11.42 20.23 9.27
C PHE A 220 10.02 20.80 9.50
N THR A 221 9.94 21.90 10.23
CA THR A 221 8.70 22.63 10.45
C THR A 221 8.38 23.53 9.25
N LEU A 222 7.09 23.71 8.96
CA LEU A 222 6.64 24.59 7.87
C LEU A 222 6.70 26.09 8.22
N SER A 223 6.83 26.42 9.51
CA SER A 223 7.01 27.79 9.99
C SER A 223 7.95 27.82 11.20
N ASN A 224 8.51 28.99 11.48
CA ASN A 224 9.37 29.21 12.65
C ASN A 224 8.56 29.36 13.97
N GLU A 225 7.25 29.37 13.92
CA GLU A 225 6.36 29.45 15.08
C GLU A 225 6.23 28.12 15.81
N VAL A 226 6.61 27.01 15.14
CA VAL A 226 6.52 25.67 15.68
C VAL A 226 7.92 25.14 15.99
N GLN A 227 8.13 24.70 17.22
CA GLN A 227 9.38 24.08 17.61
C GLN A 227 9.57 22.73 16.90
N TYR A 228 10.77 22.52 16.37
CA TYR A 228 11.17 21.22 15.85
C TYR A 228 11.41 20.21 16.99
N PHE A 229 10.79 19.02 16.86
CA PHE A 229 10.97 17.91 17.78
C PHE A 229 11.75 16.80 17.06
N PRO A 230 13.05 16.61 17.38
CA PRO A 230 13.84 15.56 16.74
C PRO A 230 13.33 14.18 17.13
N PRO A 231 13.53 13.18 16.26
CA PRO A 231 13.26 11.79 16.61
C PRO A 231 14.04 11.37 17.86
N LYS A 232 13.36 10.70 18.80
CA LYS A 232 13.98 10.14 19.98
C LYS A 232 13.43 8.76 20.31
N ALA A 233 14.18 7.99 21.09
CA ALA A 233 13.72 6.69 21.55
C ALA A 233 12.42 6.86 22.36
N ARG A 234 11.49 5.92 22.19
CA ARG A 234 10.29 5.85 23.01
C ARG A 234 10.67 5.30 24.38
N VAL A 235 10.27 6.01 25.42
CA VAL A 235 10.40 5.57 26.83
C VAL A 235 8.99 5.31 27.32
N TYR A 236 8.75 4.14 27.90
CA TYR A 236 7.49 3.73 28.52
C TYR A 236 7.58 3.85 30.02
#